data_17afd7cb44a948b17e9165a4d246732f
#
_entry.id   17afd7cb44a948b17e9165a4d246732f
#
_cell.length_a   1.000
_cell.length_b   1.000
_cell.length_c   1.000
_cell.angle_alpha   90.00
_cell.angle_beta   90.00
_cell.angle_gamma   90.00
#
_symmetry.space_group_name_H-M   'P 1'
#
loop_
_entity.id
_entity.type
_entity.pdbx_description
1 polymer ?
#
loop_
_entity_poly.entity_id
_entity_poly.type
_entity_poly.pdbx_seq_one_letter_code
_entity_poly.pdbx_strand_id
1 'polypeptide(L)'
;MIKVLKYGQVSIEEKPAHPKSNYCVTGLYFYDNRVVEYAKNLKPSPRGELEITDLNRIYLENGELNVELLGQGFTWLDTGTHESLVEATNFIKTVEDHQNRKIGCLEDIAYINGWITREQVEEVIKIHKNNQYGRYLQDVLDGKYVDVLRDKKRLEELQK
;
A
#
# COMPACT_ATOMS: atom_id res chain seq x y z
N MET A 1 -9.93 -15.07 3.07
CA MET A 1 -10.51 -14.35 4.24
C MET A 1 -9.84 -14.80 5.53
N ILE A 2 -9.52 -13.90 6.43
CA ILE A 2 -8.86 -14.21 7.70
C ILE A 2 -9.90 -14.17 8.82
N LYS A 3 -9.88 -15.16 9.72
CA LYS A 3 -10.51 -15.05 11.03
C LYS A 3 -9.46 -14.59 12.03
N VAL A 4 -9.59 -13.36 12.50
CA VAL A 4 -8.73 -12.80 13.56
C VAL A 4 -9.48 -12.94 14.88
N LEU A 5 -8.87 -13.59 15.87
CA LEU A 5 -9.29 -13.51 17.25
C LEU A 5 -8.44 -12.43 17.95
N LYS A 6 -8.95 -11.92 19.06
CA LYS A 6 -8.30 -10.84 19.84
C LYS A 6 -6.82 -11.11 20.19
N TYR A 7 -6.35 -12.35 20.05
CA TYR A 7 -5.01 -12.80 20.40
C TYR A 7 -4.35 -13.76 19.38
N GLY A 8 -4.83 -13.81 18.11
CA GLY A 8 -4.20 -14.63 17.07
C GLY A 8 -5.11 -14.97 15.90
N GLN A 9 -4.51 -15.34 14.79
CA GLN A 9 -5.21 -15.85 13.60
C GLN A 9 -5.65 -17.28 13.86
N VAL A 10 -6.87 -17.62 13.47
CA VAL A 10 -7.40 -18.99 13.64
C VAL A 10 -7.52 -19.73 12.32
N SER A 11 -7.83 -19.03 11.26
CA SER A 11 -7.95 -19.62 9.92
C SER A 11 -7.77 -18.57 8.83
N ILE A 12 -7.32 -19.04 7.67
CA ILE A 12 -7.29 -18.28 6.42
C ILE A 12 -7.95 -19.14 5.34
N GLU A 13 -8.85 -18.58 4.55
CA GLU A 13 -9.62 -19.30 3.54
C GLU A 13 -9.65 -18.49 2.24
N GLU A 14 -9.41 -19.17 1.11
CA GLU A 14 -9.51 -18.57 -0.22
C GLU A 14 -10.96 -18.49 -0.66
N LYS A 15 -11.43 -17.29 -0.97
CA LYS A 15 -12.77 -17.01 -1.54
C LYS A 15 -13.90 -17.93 -1.03
N PRO A 16 -14.12 -18.06 0.29
CA PRO A 16 -15.12 -18.99 0.82
C PRO A 16 -16.52 -18.55 0.43
N ALA A 17 -17.40 -19.50 0.10
CA ALA A 17 -18.81 -19.23 -0.19
C ALA A 17 -19.56 -18.65 1.01
N HIS A 18 -19.16 -19.07 2.23
CA HIS A 18 -19.71 -18.58 3.49
C HIS A 18 -18.57 -18.01 4.36
N PRO A 19 -18.31 -16.71 4.26
CA PRO A 19 -17.22 -16.07 5.01
C PRO A 19 -17.42 -16.15 6.53
N LYS A 20 -16.35 -16.49 7.26
CA LYS A 20 -16.39 -16.56 8.74
C LYS A 20 -16.19 -15.18 9.41
N SER A 21 -15.80 -14.17 8.63
CA SER A 21 -15.60 -12.80 9.12
C SER A 21 -15.72 -11.80 7.97
N ASN A 22 -15.71 -10.51 8.30
CA ASN A 22 -15.67 -9.42 7.31
C ASN A 22 -14.24 -8.97 6.98
N TYR A 23 -13.21 -9.64 7.53
CA TYR A 23 -11.83 -9.31 7.22
C TYR A 23 -11.39 -9.99 5.95
N CYS A 24 -10.80 -9.23 5.03
CA CYS A 24 -10.14 -9.75 3.83
C CYS A 24 -8.63 -9.50 3.89
N VAL A 25 -7.87 -10.37 3.23
CA VAL A 25 -6.44 -10.17 3.03
C VAL A 25 -6.25 -9.23 1.87
N THR A 26 -5.53 -8.13 2.10
CA THR A 26 -5.09 -7.24 1.03
C THR A 26 -3.81 -7.78 0.38
N GLY A 27 -3.35 -7.16 -0.71
CA GLY A 27 -2.16 -7.59 -1.44
C GLY A 27 -0.81 -7.15 -0.83
N LEU A 28 -0.74 -6.90 0.49
CA LEU A 28 0.49 -6.50 1.16
C LEU A 28 1.06 -7.66 1.96
N TYR A 29 2.19 -8.21 1.50
CA TYR A 29 2.83 -9.37 2.08
C TYR A 29 4.31 -9.10 2.36
N PHE A 30 4.78 -9.54 3.53
CA PHE A 30 6.17 -9.47 3.93
C PHE A 30 6.59 -10.87 4.39
N TYR A 31 7.58 -11.45 3.71
CA TYR A 31 8.06 -12.80 3.99
C TYR A 31 9.57 -12.82 4.22
N ASP A 32 10.01 -13.81 4.96
CA ASP A 32 11.43 -14.18 5.01
C ASP A 32 11.84 -15.02 3.79
N ASN A 33 13.11 -15.36 3.69
CA ASN A 33 13.65 -16.09 2.53
C ASN A 33 13.09 -17.51 2.35
N ARG A 34 12.46 -18.10 3.38
CA ARG A 34 11.82 -19.43 3.29
C ARG A 34 10.64 -19.42 2.32
N VAL A 35 10.07 -18.26 2.04
CA VAL A 35 8.97 -18.10 1.10
C VAL A 35 9.27 -18.72 -0.26
N VAL A 36 10.52 -18.65 -0.73
CA VAL A 36 10.95 -19.20 -2.02
C VAL A 36 10.76 -20.71 -2.06
N GLU A 37 11.17 -21.41 -0.99
CA GLU A 37 11.02 -22.86 -0.90
C GLU A 37 9.56 -23.26 -0.70
N TYR A 38 8.82 -22.54 0.11
CA TYR A 38 7.38 -22.80 0.29
C TYR A 38 6.62 -22.60 -1.02
N ALA A 39 6.89 -21.54 -1.76
CA ALA A 39 6.23 -21.26 -3.04
C ALA A 39 6.53 -22.32 -4.10
N LYS A 40 7.77 -22.84 -4.19
CA LYS A 40 8.14 -23.92 -5.12
C LYS A 40 7.38 -25.23 -4.87
N ASN A 41 6.97 -25.47 -3.63
CA ASN A 41 6.30 -26.71 -3.21
C ASN A 41 4.78 -26.59 -3.17
N LEU A 42 4.20 -25.42 -3.49
CA LEU A 42 2.75 -25.25 -3.57
C LEU A 42 2.17 -26.12 -4.67
N LYS A 43 0.96 -26.61 -4.42
CA LYS A 43 0.15 -27.34 -5.39
C LYS A 43 -1.00 -26.47 -5.87
N PRO A 44 -1.42 -26.61 -7.12
CA PRO A 44 -2.61 -25.92 -7.60
C PRO A 44 -3.83 -26.25 -6.75
N SER A 45 -4.63 -25.23 -6.47
CA SER A 45 -5.94 -25.37 -5.82
C SER A 45 -6.94 -26.10 -6.73
N PRO A 46 -8.15 -26.44 -6.25
CA PRO A 46 -9.22 -26.96 -7.12
C PRO A 46 -9.58 -26.03 -8.29
N ARG A 47 -9.18 -24.74 -8.23
CA ARG A 47 -9.34 -23.75 -9.31
C ARG A 47 -8.23 -23.83 -10.36
N GLY A 48 -7.20 -24.66 -10.14
CA GLY A 48 -6.04 -24.80 -11.02
C GLY A 48 -4.99 -23.70 -10.83
N GLU A 49 -5.09 -22.87 -9.79
CA GLU A 49 -4.20 -21.75 -9.51
C GLU A 49 -3.32 -22.04 -8.27
N LEU A 50 -2.10 -21.50 -8.25
CA LEU A 50 -1.29 -21.44 -7.04
C LEU A 50 -1.79 -20.26 -6.19
N GLU A 51 -2.30 -20.56 -4.99
CA GLU A 51 -2.95 -19.57 -4.15
C GLU A 51 -1.98 -18.99 -3.11
N ILE A 52 -1.93 -17.66 -3.01
CA ILE A 52 -1.19 -16.97 -1.96
C ILE A 52 -1.73 -17.33 -0.57
N THR A 53 -3.01 -17.67 -0.49
CA THR A 53 -3.66 -18.13 0.75
C THR A 53 -3.04 -19.43 1.25
N ASP A 54 -2.66 -20.35 0.37
CA ASP A 54 -2.00 -21.61 0.77
C ASP A 54 -0.58 -21.35 1.28
N LEU A 55 0.13 -20.39 0.67
CA LEU A 55 1.41 -19.95 1.19
C LEU A 55 1.29 -19.36 2.60
N ASN A 56 0.33 -18.48 2.82
CA ASN A 56 0.07 -17.90 4.13
C ASN A 56 -0.35 -18.95 5.15
N ARG A 57 -1.05 -20.01 4.71
CA ARG A 57 -1.46 -21.13 5.58
C ARG A 57 -0.27 -21.88 6.14
N ILE A 58 0.83 -22.06 5.38
CA ILE A 58 2.06 -22.68 5.88
C ILE A 58 2.61 -21.89 7.08
N TYR A 59 2.68 -20.57 6.96
CA TYR A 59 3.12 -19.72 8.09
C TYR A 59 2.15 -19.74 9.26
N LEU A 60 0.84 -19.83 8.98
CA LEU A 60 -0.18 -19.95 10.03
C LEU A 60 -0.03 -21.26 10.82
N GLU A 61 0.14 -22.38 10.13
CA GLU A 61 0.32 -23.72 10.72
C GLU A 61 1.60 -23.80 11.54
N ASN A 62 2.64 -23.10 11.13
CA ASN A 62 3.89 -22.97 11.88
C ASN A 62 3.79 -22.00 13.08
N GLY A 63 2.66 -21.29 13.25
CA GLY A 63 2.50 -20.28 14.30
C GLY A 63 3.30 -18.97 14.04
N GLU A 64 3.71 -18.74 12.81
CA GLU A 64 4.60 -17.63 12.41
C GLU A 64 3.86 -16.52 11.60
N LEU A 65 2.57 -16.71 11.27
CA LEU A 65 1.79 -15.72 10.55
C LEU A 65 1.39 -14.57 11.46
N ASN A 66 1.83 -13.36 11.15
CA ASN A 66 1.37 -12.13 11.78
C ASN A 66 0.39 -11.39 10.87
N VAL A 67 -0.59 -10.71 11.44
CA VAL A 67 -1.58 -9.93 10.71
C VAL A 67 -1.66 -8.54 11.32
N GLU A 68 -1.49 -7.54 10.46
CA GLU A 68 -1.75 -6.14 10.79
C GLU A 68 -3.11 -5.72 10.26
N LEU A 69 -3.94 -5.14 11.13
CA LEU A 69 -5.24 -4.60 10.74
C LEU A 69 -5.07 -3.18 10.24
N LEU A 70 -5.41 -2.96 8.98
CA LEU A 70 -5.45 -1.62 8.42
C LEU A 70 -6.59 -0.82 9.07
N GLY A 71 -6.25 0.36 9.58
CA GLY A 71 -7.20 1.26 10.22
C GLY A 71 -8.11 2.00 9.22
N GLN A 72 -8.99 2.85 9.74
CA GLN A 72 -9.98 3.58 8.94
C GLN A 72 -9.39 4.53 7.88
N GLY A 73 -8.11 4.90 7.99
CA GLY A 73 -7.41 5.75 7.01
C GLY A 73 -6.95 5.03 5.75
N PHE A 74 -7.16 3.72 5.65
CA PHE A 74 -6.76 2.92 4.50
C PHE A 74 -7.96 2.58 3.62
N THR A 75 -7.78 2.74 2.32
CA THR A 75 -8.74 2.29 1.32
C THR A 75 -8.06 1.25 0.44
N TRP A 76 -8.66 0.07 0.34
CA TRP A 76 -8.23 -0.99 -0.56
C TRP A 76 -9.23 -1.12 -1.70
N LEU A 77 -8.73 -1.10 -2.93
CA LEU A 77 -9.51 -1.20 -4.15
C LEU A 77 -9.01 -2.37 -4.98
N ASP A 78 -9.91 -3.25 -5.36
CA ASP A 78 -9.64 -4.31 -6.33
C ASP A 78 -9.79 -3.73 -7.75
N THR A 79 -8.85 -4.05 -8.64
CA THR A 79 -8.84 -3.58 -10.03
C THR A 79 -8.90 -4.74 -11.02
N GLY A 80 -9.50 -5.85 -10.62
CA GLY A 80 -9.58 -7.10 -11.40
C GLY A 80 -10.56 -7.05 -12.57
N THR A 81 -11.45 -6.06 -12.66
CA THR A 81 -12.38 -5.86 -13.78
C THR A 81 -12.23 -4.47 -14.36
N HIS A 82 -12.77 -4.26 -15.58
CA HIS A 82 -12.77 -2.92 -16.19
C HIS A 82 -13.56 -1.92 -15.35
N GLU A 83 -14.67 -2.32 -14.79
CA GLU A 83 -15.54 -1.51 -13.94
C GLU A 83 -14.80 -1.09 -12.68
N SER A 84 -14.20 -2.02 -11.95
CA SER A 84 -13.47 -1.73 -10.72
C SER A 84 -12.21 -0.89 -10.96
N LEU A 85 -11.57 -1.03 -12.12
CA LEU A 85 -10.45 -0.16 -12.51
C LEU A 85 -10.91 1.28 -12.73
N VAL A 86 -12.06 1.49 -13.38
CA VAL A 86 -12.65 2.83 -13.57
C VAL A 86 -13.05 3.44 -12.22
N GLU A 87 -13.66 2.67 -11.34
CA GLU A 87 -14.02 3.12 -9.99
C GLU A 87 -12.77 3.54 -9.18
N ALA A 88 -11.72 2.71 -9.20
CA ALA A 88 -10.46 3.03 -8.54
C ALA A 88 -9.83 4.30 -9.11
N THR A 89 -9.82 4.47 -10.44
CA THR A 89 -9.30 5.67 -11.12
C THR A 89 -10.05 6.92 -10.70
N ASN A 90 -11.39 6.87 -10.67
CA ASN A 90 -12.22 7.99 -10.25
C ASN A 90 -12.02 8.32 -8.78
N PHE A 91 -11.89 7.31 -7.92
CA PHE A 91 -11.61 7.50 -6.50
C PHE A 91 -10.27 8.20 -6.29
N ILE A 92 -9.18 7.69 -6.89
CA ILE A 92 -7.85 8.30 -6.79
C ILE A 92 -7.87 9.73 -7.29
N LYS A 93 -8.46 9.97 -8.47
CA LYS A 93 -8.60 11.34 -9.02
C LYS A 93 -9.30 12.27 -8.03
N THR A 94 -10.41 11.83 -7.45
CA THR A 94 -11.19 12.64 -6.50
C THR A 94 -10.36 12.97 -5.26
N VAL A 95 -9.65 11.99 -4.69
CA VAL A 95 -8.81 12.21 -3.52
C VAL A 95 -7.67 13.18 -3.84
N GLU A 96 -6.97 13.00 -4.97
CA GLU A 96 -5.88 13.89 -5.39
C GLU A 96 -6.37 15.33 -5.62
N ASP A 97 -7.51 15.50 -6.29
CA ASP A 97 -8.09 16.81 -6.56
C ASP A 97 -8.48 17.55 -5.26
N HIS A 98 -9.05 16.83 -4.28
CA HIS A 98 -9.47 17.43 -3.01
C HIS A 98 -8.33 17.67 -2.03
N GLN A 99 -7.33 16.80 -2.02
CA GLN A 99 -6.18 16.92 -1.12
C GLN A 99 -5.05 17.75 -1.71
N ASN A 100 -5.11 18.07 -3.01
CA ASN A 100 -4.01 18.69 -3.75
C ASN A 100 -2.68 17.92 -3.64
N ARG A 101 -2.74 16.62 -3.44
CA ARG A 101 -1.57 15.74 -3.28
C ARG A 101 -1.66 14.54 -4.21
N LYS A 102 -0.53 14.18 -4.78
CA LYS A 102 -0.43 12.96 -5.58
C LYS A 102 -0.32 11.73 -4.70
N ILE A 103 -1.11 10.69 -5.02
CA ILE A 103 -1.03 9.39 -4.37
C ILE A 103 0.08 8.58 -5.04
N GLY A 104 0.99 8.02 -4.25
CA GLY A 104 2.07 7.17 -4.76
C GLY A 104 3.12 7.91 -5.58
N CYS A 105 3.28 9.23 -5.40
CA CYS A 105 4.36 9.98 -6.01
C CYS A 105 5.69 9.58 -5.39
N LEU A 106 6.49 8.80 -6.11
CA LEU A 106 7.72 8.20 -5.59
C LEU A 106 8.75 9.25 -5.20
N GLU A 107 8.90 10.31 -5.99
CA GLU A 107 9.85 11.38 -5.74
C GLU A 107 9.47 12.22 -4.53
N ASP A 108 8.19 12.52 -4.33
CA ASP A 108 7.70 13.20 -3.13
C ASP A 108 7.97 12.36 -1.88
N ILE A 109 7.62 11.07 -1.93
CA ILE A 109 7.86 10.12 -0.83
C ILE A 109 9.37 10.01 -0.54
N ALA A 110 10.19 9.85 -1.56
CA ALA A 110 11.64 9.70 -1.41
C ALA A 110 12.30 10.97 -0.89
N TYR A 111 11.87 12.13 -1.37
CA TYR A 111 12.39 13.43 -0.94
C TYR A 111 12.04 13.73 0.52
N ILE A 112 10.78 13.52 0.94
CA ILE A 112 10.35 13.74 2.32
C ILE A 112 11.09 12.81 3.30
N ASN A 113 11.39 11.57 2.86
CA ASN A 113 12.16 10.62 3.68
C ASN A 113 13.69 10.84 3.61
N GLY A 114 14.17 11.81 2.83
CA GLY A 114 15.60 12.09 2.69
C GLY A 114 16.38 11.04 1.89
N TRP A 115 15.69 10.23 1.08
CA TRP A 115 16.33 9.19 0.25
C TRP A 115 16.89 9.76 -1.05
N ILE A 116 16.34 10.88 -1.52
CA ILE A 116 16.85 11.65 -2.66
C ILE A 116 17.02 13.12 -2.27
N THR A 117 17.91 13.80 -2.99
CA THR A 117 18.21 15.22 -2.76
C THR A 117 17.27 16.12 -3.55
N ARG A 118 17.28 17.42 -3.20
CA ARG A 118 16.56 18.45 -3.95
C ARG A 118 16.97 18.48 -5.42
N GLU A 119 18.25 18.40 -5.71
CA GLU A 119 18.80 18.43 -7.06
C GLU A 119 18.30 17.24 -7.90
N GLN A 120 18.16 16.06 -7.29
CA GLN A 120 17.60 14.88 -7.95
C GLN A 120 16.13 15.09 -8.31
N VAL A 121 15.34 15.72 -7.45
CA VAL A 121 13.94 16.07 -7.77
C VAL A 121 13.90 17.11 -8.90
N GLU A 122 14.78 18.11 -8.88
CA GLU A 122 14.87 19.14 -9.93
C GLU A 122 15.19 18.54 -11.32
N GLU A 123 16.01 17.48 -11.39
CA GLU A 123 16.24 16.75 -12.65
C GLU A 123 14.94 16.08 -13.17
N VAL A 124 14.15 15.48 -12.29
CA VAL A 124 12.85 14.91 -12.68
C VAL A 124 11.88 15.99 -13.15
N ILE A 125 11.85 17.15 -12.46
CA ILE A 125 11.04 18.30 -12.88
C ILE A 125 11.41 18.77 -14.29
N LYS A 126 12.70 18.80 -14.66
CA LYS A 126 13.13 19.17 -16.01
C LYS A 126 12.54 18.24 -17.08
N ILE A 127 12.45 16.95 -16.81
CA ILE A 127 11.84 15.95 -17.70
C ILE A 127 10.34 16.21 -17.83
N HIS A 128 9.68 16.55 -16.73
CA HIS A 128 8.23 16.71 -16.62
C HIS A 128 7.73 18.17 -16.65
N LYS A 129 8.56 19.12 -17.10
CA LYS A 129 8.31 20.57 -17.00
C LYS A 129 6.97 21.04 -17.59
N ASN A 130 6.41 20.32 -18.53
CA ASN A 130 5.20 20.71 -19.27
C ASN A 130 3.91 20.02 -18.81
N ASN A 131 3.96 19.20 -17.76
CA ASN A 131 2.80 18.46 -17.28
C ASN A 131 2.48 18.73 -15.81
N GLN A 132 1.37 18.16 -15.32
CA GLN A 132 0.92 18.33 -13.94
C GLN A 132 1.88 17.72 -12.92
N TYR A 133 2.58 16.64 -13.28
CA TYR A 133 3.49 15.94 -12.39
C TYR A 133 4.70 16.81 -12.02
N GLY A 134 5.33 17.42 -13.02
CA GLY A 134 6.43 18.34 -12.78
C GLY A 134 6.03 19.58 -11.97
N ARG A 135 4.83 20.13 -12.22
CA ARG A 135 4.29 21.23 -11.40
C ARG A 135 4.08 20.83 -9.95
N TYR A 136 3.52 19.63 -9.72
CA TYR A 136 3.35 19.11 -8.38
C TYR A 136 4.69 18.96 -7.64
N LEU A 137 5.71 18.37 -8.28
CA LEU A 137 7.04 18.23 -7.68
C LEU A 137 7.69 19.60 -7.38
N GLN A 138 7.47 20.59 -8.24
CA GLN A 138 7.93 21.96 -7.95
C GLN A 138 7.23 22.51 -6.70
N ASP A 139 5.93 22.32 -6.57
CA ASP A 139 5.15 22.74 -5.39
C ASP A 139 5.60 22.03 -4.10
N VAL A 140 6.03 20.76 -4.21
CA VAL A 140 6.67 20.02 -3.10
C VAL A 140 7.98 20.68 -2.69
N LEU A 141 8.87 21.01 -3.65
CA LEU A 141 10.15 21.69 -3.38
C LEU A 141 9.97 23.09 -2.83
N ASP A 142 8.90 23.77 -3.22
CA ASP A 142 8.53 25.11 -2.74
C ASP A 142 7.90 25.07 -1.32
N GLY A 143 7.68 23.87 -0.77
CA GLY A 143 7.13 23.69 0.58
C GLY A 143 5.64 24.03 0.69
N LYS A 144 4.88 23.95 -0.43
CA LYS A 144 3.43 24.24 -0.42
C LYS A 144 2.61 23.19 0.30
N TYR A 145 3.17 21.98 0.47
CA TYR A 145 2.50 20.86 1.13
C TYR A 145 3.13 20.57 2.48
N VAL A 146 2.43 20.91 3.55
CA VAL A 146 2.84 20.60 4.93
C VAL A 146 2.18 19.29 5.35
N ASP A 147 2.96 18.27 5.66
CA ASP A 147 2.46 17.07 6.30
C ASP A 147 2.57 17.21 7.82
N VAL A 148 1.47 17.63 8.45
CA VAL A 148 1.41 17.90 9.90
C VAL A 148 1.85 16.70 10.75
N LEU A 149 1.66 15.47 10.26
CA LEU A 149 2.05 14.27 10.98
C LEU A 149 3.55 13.95 10.86
N ARG A 150 4.15 14.27 9.72
CA ARG A 150 5.58 14.05 9.43
C ARG A 150 6.45 15.25 9.83
N ASP A 151 5.90 16.46 9.71
CA ASP A 151 6.57 17.70 10.03
C ASP A 151 6.45 18.12 11.51
N LYS A 152 6.01 17.22 12.40
CA LYS A 152 5.87 17.51 13.82
C LYS A 152 7.16 18.12 14.41
N LYS A 153 8.32 17.61 14.01
CA LYS A 153 9.64 18.15 14.38
C LYS A 153 9.86 19.58 13.85
N ARG A 154 9.48 19.84 12.60
CA ARG A 154 9.62 21.13 11.94
C ARG A 154 8.64 22.16 12.48
N LEU A 155 7.43 21.74 12.84
CA LEU A 155 6.44 22.60 13.51
C LEU A 155 6.88 22.98 14.92
N GLU A 156 7.52 22.08 15.66
CA GLU A 156 8.11 22.37 16.98
C GLU A 156 9.31 23.34 16.90
N GLU A 157 10.05 23.32 15.79
CA GLU A 157 11.14 24.27 15.51
C GLU A 157 10.63 25.67 15.10
N LEU A 158 9.50 25.74 14.39
CA LEU A 158 8.86 27.00 13.99
C LEU A 158 8.09 27.69 15.12
N GLN A 159 7.81 26.98 16.21
CA GLN A 159 7.14 27.52 17.40
C GLN A 159 8.13 28.01 18.49
N LYS A 160 9.43 27.87 18.26
CA LYS A 160 10.51 28.39 19.12
C LYS A 160 11.09 29.70 18.57
#